data_8d6c4ac9f84ba73da2d8b7397b2fd904
#
_entry.id   8d6c4ac9f84ba73da2d8b7397b2fd904
#
_cell.length_a   1.000
_cell.length_b   1.000
_cell.length_c   1.000
_cell.angle_alpha   90.00
_cell.angle_beta   90.00
_cell.angle_gamma   90.00
#
_symmetry.space_group_name_H-M   'P 1'
#
loop_
_entity.id
_entity.type
_entity.pdbx_description
1 polymer ?
#
loop_
_entity_poly.entity_id
_entity_poly.type
_entity_poly.pdbx_seq_one_letter_code
_entity_poly.pdbx_strand_id
1 'polypeptide(L)'
;MTMTRRQAMGLVASAVLTGTAHAQAQALAQQQPGPAASSVRIMTFNIHHGEGMDGRLDLDRIAKVITDAKADIVGLQEVDRGVERTKSRDILKELADLTGLQYAFGKNIDLQGGDYGNALLTRFPIVSEGNRLLEPIGGGEQRGVLQTVLDMHGTHVLVLTTHFDHRRDSAQRPRSAEQMRDMVAQWGEGPAVLLGDFNDVPDSPAYATLTNVATDAWALVGKDQGYTIPVETPRRRIDWILLRGLTAVDGQVIRTDGSDHLPVVVTATLGAK
;
A
#
# COMPACT_ATOMS: atom_id res chain seq x y z
N MET A 1 -44.00 13.88 90.91
CA MET A 1 -42.52 13.82 91.11
C MET A 1 -41.85 13.36 89.85
N THR A 2 -41.10 14.28 89.32
CA THR A 2 -40.39 14.36 88.07
C THR A 2 -39.41 13.18 87.82
N MET A 3 -39.44 12.59 86.64
CA MET A 3 -38.25 11.93 86.05
C MET A 3 -38.13 12.22 84.55
N THR A 4 -37.00 12.66 84.24
CA THR A 4 -36.55 13.25 83.03
C THR A 4 -36.29 12.27 81.87
N ARG A 5 -36.68 12.72 80.65
CA ARG A 5 -36.22 12.12 79.39
C ARG A 5 -34.77 12.51 79.13
N ARG A 6 -33.93 11.56 78.74
CA ARG A 6 -32.74 11.83 77.91
C ARG A 6 -32.30 10.56 77.17
N GLN A 7 -31.99 10.81 75.87
CA GLN A 7 -31.06 10.12 74.99
C GLN A 7 -31.51 8.85 74.27
N ALA A 8 -31.89 9.09 73.03
CA ALA A 8 -31.56 8.21 71.89
C ALA A 8 -31.46 9.04 70.61
N MET A 9 -30.29 9.51 70.36
CA MET A 9 -29.94 10.05 69.04
C MET A 9 -28.50 9.59 68.73
N GLY A 10 -28.33 8.94 67.58
CA GLY A 10 -26.99 8.66 67.02
C GLY A 10 -26.83 7.23 66.57
N LEU A 11 -27.14 6.95 65.32
CA LEU A 11 -26.48 5.97 64.45
C LEU A 11 -27.31 5.77 63.16
N VAL A 12 -27.28 6.74 62.26
CA VAL A 12 -27.58 6.50 60.83
C VAL A 12 -26.82 7.57 60.02
N ALA A 13 -25.59 7.32 59.64
CA ALA A 13 -24.92 8.00 58.54
C ALA A 13 -23.52 7.40 58.30
N SER A 14 -23.41 6.20 57.72
CA SER A 14 -22.11 5.72 57.19
C SER A 14 -22.30 4.53 56.24
N ALA A 15 -23.26 4.53 55.35
CA ALA A 15 -23.42 3.45 54.37
C ALA A 15 -23.74 3.85 52.94
N VAL A 16 -23.48 5.10 52.51
CA VAL A 16 -23.85 5.53 51.13
C VAL A 16 -22.64 5.97 50.27
N LEU A 17 -21.41 6.03 50.80
CA LEU A 17 -20.25 6.55 50.06
C LEU A 17 -19.30 5.49 49.46
N THR A 18 -19.55 4.19 49.67
CA THR A 18 -18.67 3.14 49.08
C THR A 18 -19.19 2.52 47.78
N GLY A 19 -20.45 2.75 47.40
CA GLY A 19 -21.03 2.18 46.19
C GLY A 19 -20.67 2.90 44.88
N THR A 20 -20.42 4.21 44.92
CA THR A 20 -20.16 5.01 43.71
C THR A 20 -18.74 4.88 43.19
N ALA A 21 -17.76 4.67 44.05
CA ALA A 21 -16.36 4.49 43.65
C ALA A 21 -16.12 3.13 42.97
N HIS A 22 -16.80 2.08 43.40
CA HIS A 22 -16.70 0.75 42.75
C HIS A 22 -17.41 0.69 41.41
N ALA A 23 -18.54 1.38 41.22
CA ALA A 23 -19.24 1.45 39.94
C ALA A 23 -18.45 2.26 38.90
N GLN A 24 -17.77 3.33 39.30
CA GLN A 24 -16.89 4.11 38.39
C GLN A 24 -15.60 3.35 38.05
N ALA A 25 -15.00 2.61 38.96
CA ALA A 25 -13.85 1.76 38.70
C ALA A 25 -14.16 0.60 37.74
N GLN A 26 -15.37 0.01 37.85
CA GLN A 26 -15.83 -1.04 36.93
C GLN A 26 -16.18 -0.48 35.52
N ALA A 27 -16.70 0.74 35.43
CA ALA A 27 -16.96 1.40 34.14
C ALA A 27 -15.68 1.77 33.38
N LEU A 28 -14.61 2.10 34.09
CA LEU A 28 -13.27 2.37 33.50
C LEU A 28 -12.52 1.09 33.09
N ALA A 29 -12.81 -0.05 33.72
CA ALA A 29 -12.21 -1.34 33.40
C ALA A 29 -12.86 -2.04 32.18
N GLN A 30 -13.99 -1.55 31.67
CA GLN A 30 -14.68 -2.12 30.50
C GLN A 30 -14.46 -1.40 29.19
N GLN A 31 -13.64 -0.34 29.14
CA GLN A 31 -13.08 0.14 27.90
C GLN A 31 -11.91 -0.78 27.51
N GLN A 32 -12.22 -1.97 27.00
CA GLN A 32 -11.23 -2.72 26.23
C GLN A 32 -10.82 -1.80 25.07
N PRO A 33 -9.51 -1.56 24.85
CA PRO A 33 -9.09 -0.87 23.64
C PRO A 33 -9.67 -1.66 22.47
N GLY A 34 -10.43 -0.99 21.62
CA GLY A 34 -10.92 -1.59 20.38
C GLY A 34 -9.75 -2.28 19.67
N PRO A 35 -9.99 -3.29 18.81
CA PRO A 35 -8.92 -4.01 18.14
C PRO A 35 -7.93 -3.00 17.59
N ALA A 36 -6.67 -3.11 18.04
CA ALA A 36 -5.62 -2.21 17.60
C ALA A 36 -5.65 -2.17 16.07
N ALA A 37 -5.78 -0.98 15.49
CA ALA A 37 -5.80 -0.82 14.05
C ALA A 37 -4.61 -1.57 13.47
N SER A 38 -4.87 -2.64 12.70
CA SER A 38 -3.81 -3.48 12.17
C SER A 38 -2.99 -2.66 11.17
N SER A 39 -1.71 -2.45 11.48
CA SER A 39 -0.81 -1.77 10.56
C SER A 39 -0.46 -2.69 9.38
N VAL A 40 -0.37 -2.12 8.20
CA VAL A 40 0.04 -2.79 6.96
C VAL A 40 1.21 -2.03 6.34
N ARG A 41 2.21 -2.77 5.86
CA ARG A 41 3.36 -2.20 5.16
C ARG A 41 3.17 -2.42 3.66
N ILE A 42 3.08 -1.33 2.93
CA ILE A 42 2.79 -1.29 1.49
C ILE A 42 4.04 -0.80 0.78
N MET A 43 4.49 -1.54 -0.23
CA MET A 43 5.66 -1.22 -1.04
C MET A 43 5.26 -1.07 -2.50
N THR A 44 5.85 -0.12 -3.21
CA THR A 44 5.96 -0.12 -4.67
C THR A 44 7.42 -0.22 -5.08
N PHE A 45 7.72 -1.06 -6.07
CA PHE A 45 9.07 -1.29 -6.53
C PHE A 45 9.09 -1.65 -8.02
N ASN A 46 9.56 -0.74 -8.87
CA ASN A 46 9.97 -1.07 -10.23
C ASN A 46 11.28 -1.87 -10.12
N ILE A 47 11.25 -3.16 -10.53
CA ILE A 47 12.36 -4.08 -10.32
C ILE A 47 13.32 -4.20 -11.52
N HIS A 48 13.10 -3.40 -12.58
CA HIS A 48 13.92 -3.46 -13.80
C HIS A 48 14.15 -4.92 -14.24
N HIS A 49 13.07 -5.68 -14.39
CA HIS A 49 13.04 -7.14 -14.68
C HIS A 49 14.00 -8.00 -13.84
N GLY A 50 14.41 -7.51 -12.67
CA GLY A 50 15.34 -8.19 -11.74
C GLY A 50 16.81 -7.90 -12.00
N GLU A 51 17.14 -7.01 -12.96
CA GLU A 51 18.50 -6.60 -13.23
C GLU A 51 18.91 -5.40 -12.36
N GLY A 52 19.97 -5.58 -11.59
CA GLY A 52 20.52 -4.52 -10.74
C GLY A 52 21.41 -3.54 -11.48
N MET A 53 21.89 -2.51 -10.78
CA MET A 53 22.80 -1.48 -11.31
C MET A 53 24.15 -2.04 -11.79
N ASP A 54 24.47 -3.28 -11.43
CA ASP A 54 25.65 -4.03 -11.87
C ASP A 54 25.41 -4.86 -13.14
N GLY A 55 24.25 -4.77 -13.77
CA GLY A 55 23.84 -5.54 -14.93
C GLY A 55 23.61 -7.03 -14.67
N ARG A 56 23.39 -7.42 -13.40
CA ARG A 56 23.13 -8.81 -13.01
C ARG A 56 21.68 -9.03 -12.69
N LEU A 57 21.13 -10.12 -13.25
CA LEU A 57 19.82 -10.62 -12.87
C LEU A 57 19.92 -11.35 -11.52
N ASP A 58 19.45 -10.71 -10.45
CA ASP A 58 19.61 -11.19 -9.07
C ASP A 58 18.29 -11.02 -8.28
N LEU A 59 17.48 -12.08 -8.25
CA LEU A 59 16.19 -12.07 -7.57
C LEU A 59 16.33 -12.21 -6.04
N ASP A 60 17.41 -12.82 -5.54
CA ASP A 60 17.65 -12.88 -4.09
C ASP A 60 17.84 -11.47 -3.52
N ARG A 61 18.49 -10.58 -4.28
CA ARG A 61 18.65 -9.16 -3.91
C ARG A 61 17.29 -8.45 -3.83
N ILE A 62 16.41 -8.64 -4.82
CA ILE A 62 15.06 -8.07 -4.81
C ILE A 62 14.23 -8.65 -3.65
N ALA A 63 14.22 -9.97 -3.49
CA ALA A 63 13.51 -10.65 -2.40
C ALA A 63 14.00 -10.20 -1.02
N LYS A 64 15.31 -9.98 -0.86
CA LYS A 64 15.89 -9.47 0.38
C LYS A 64 15.38 -8.07 0.71
N VAL A 65 15.28 -7.17 -0.25
CA VAL A 65 14.70 -5.82 -0.05
C VAL A 65 13.27 -5.92 0.46
N ILE A 66 12.45 -6.79 -0.16
CA ILE A 66 11.05 -6.99 0.21
C ILE A 66 10.92 -7.55 1.64
N THR A 67 11.71 -8.58 1.97
CA THR A 67 11.66 -9.27 3.26
C THR A 67 12.22 -8.43 4.40
N ASP A 68 13.33 -7.71 4.18
CA ASP A 68 13.90 -6.79 5.18
C ASP A 68 12.95 -5.63 5.49
N ALA A 69 12.23 -5.15 4.47
CA ALA A 69 11.18 -4.16 4.63
C ALA A 69 9.95 -4.71 5.36
N LYS A 70 9.80 -6.04 5.49
CA LYS A 70 8.61 -6.71 6.03
C LYS A 70 7.34 -6.23 5.33
N ALA A 71 7.40 -6.10 4.01
CA ALA A 71 6.28 -5.60 3.23
C ALA A 71 5.14 -6.65 3.18
N ASP A 72 3.93 -6.20 3.43
CA ASP A 72 2.70 -7.02 3.44
C ASP A 72 2.01 -7.03 2.08
N ILE A 73 2.16 -5.93 1.33
CA ILE A 73 1.63 -5.70 -0.02
C ILE A 73 2.76 -5.07 -0.83
N VAL A 74 3.11 -5.66 -1.97
CA VAL A 74 4.19 -5.18 -2.84
C VAL A 74 3.69 -5.11 -4.28
N GLY A 75 3.54 -3.90 -4.81
CA GLY A 75 3.32 -3.71 -6.24
C GLY A 75 4.64 -3.67 -6.97
N LEU A 76 4.78 -4.54 -7.95
CA LEU A 76 5.97 -4.65 -8.78
C LEU A 76 5.69 -4.19 -10.20
N GLN A 77 6.63 -3.48 -10.79
CA GLN A 77 6.62 -3.06 -12.17
C GLN A 77 7.80 -3.68 -12.92
N GLU A 78 7.68 -3.77 -14.23
CA GLU A 78 8.67 -4.38 -15.12
C GLU A 78 8.92 -5.87 -14.82
N VAL A 79 7.86 -6.61 -14.61
CA VAL A 79 7.95 -8.04 -14.28
C VAL A 79 7.89 -8.89 -15.54
N ASP A 80 8.96 -9.65 -15.79
CA ASP A 80 9.06 -10.63 -16.86
C ASP A 80 8.58 -12.02 -16.39
N ARG A 81 7.89 -12.74 -17.28
CA ARG A 81 7.52 -14.13 -17.11
C ARG A 81 7.80 -14.92 -18.38
N GLY A 82 8.84 -15.75 -18.38
CA GLY A 82 9.25 -16.54 -19.54
C GLY A 82 9.95 -15.72 -20.64
N VAL A 83 10.37 -14.49 -20.38
CA VAL A 83 11.01 -13.60 -21.34
C VAL A 83 12.47 -13.99 -21.57
N GLU A 84 12.95 -13.97 -22.82
CA GLU A 84 14.30 -14.40 -23.20
C GLU A 84 15.41 -13.64 -22.46
N ARG A 85 15.31 -12.31 -22.31
CA ARG A 85 16.31 -11.48 -21.61
C ARG A 85 16.53 -11.91 -20.16
N THR A 86 15.50 -12.49 -19.53
CA THR A 86 15.56 -13.03 -18.18
C THR A 86 15.72 -14.55 -18.16
N LYS A 87 16.31 -15.12 -19.25
CA LYS A 87 16.61 -16.54 -19.42
C LYS A 87 15.36 -17.42 -19.32
N SER A 88 14.23 -16.92 -19.83
CA SER A 88 12.91 -17.57 -19.80
C SER A 88 12.46 -17.98 -18.39
N ARG A 89 12.93 -17.28 -17.36
CA ARG A 89 12.50 -17.50 -15.97
C ARG A 89 11.11 -16.90 -15.72
N ASP A 90 10.38 -17.48 -14.81
CA ASP A 90 9.17 -16.85 -14.22
C ASP A 90 9.60 -16.05 -13.00
N ILE A 91 10.02 -14.79 -13.23
CA ILE A 91 10.53 -13.89 -12.19
C ILE A 91 9.55 -13.75 -11.03
N LEU A 92 8.24 -13.66 -11.34
CA LEU A 92 7.24 -13.47 -10.31
C LEU A 92 7.08 -14.70 -9.41
N LYS A 93 7.03 -15.89 -10.01
CA LYS A 93 6.93 -17.11 -9.23
C LYS A 93 8.14 -17.29 -8.32
N GLU A 94 9.34 -17.02 -8.84
CA GLU A 94 10.57 -17.14 -8.05
C GLU A 94 10.60 -16.12 -6.90
N LEU A 95 10.19 -14.87 -7.12
CA LEU A 95 10.06 -13.89 -6.04
C LEU A 95 9.01 -14.29 -5.00
N ALA A 96 7.89 -14.87 -5.44
CA ALA A 96 6.87 -15.39 -4.52
C ALA A 96 7.42 -16.53 -3.65
N ASP A 97 8.16 -17.46 -4.26
CA ASP A 97 8.81 -18.58 -3.54
C ASP A 97 9.86 -18.06 -2.53
N LEU A 98 10.68 -17.09 -2.91
CA LEU A 98 11.72 -16.49 -2.06
C LEU A 98 11.16 -15.67 -0.89
N THR A 99 10.01 -15.03 -1.08
CA THR A 99 9.38 -14.15 -0.08
C THR A 99 8.31 -14.85 0.76
N GLY A 100 7.79 -15.98 0.29
CA GLY A 100 6.67 -16.70 0.91
C GLY A 100 5.32 -15.98 0.74
N LEU A 101 5.21 -15.06 -0.22
CA LEU A 101 4.01 -14.28 -0.49
C LEU A 101 3.17 -14.91 -1.62
N GLN A 102 1.85 -14.71 -1.57
CA GLN A 102 0.96 -14.97 -2.69
C GLN A 102 1.18 -13.91 -3.79
N TYR A 103 0.79 -14.20 -5.03
CA TYR A 103 0.98 -13.26 -6.12
C TYR A 103 -0.20 -13.21 -7.09
N ALA A 104 -0.30 -12.07 -7.79
CA ALA A 104 -1.14 -11.84 -8.96
C ALA A 104 -0.30 -11.19 -10.07
N PHE A 105 -0.67 -11.43 -11.34
CA PHE A 105 0.03 -10.90 -12.50
C PHE A 105 -0.90 -10.25 -13.52
N GLY A 106 -0.53 -9.04 -13.96
CA GLY A 106 -1.20 -8.31 -15.03
C GLY A 106 -0.31 -8.19 -16.27
N LYS A 107 -0.53 -9.07 -17.24
CA LYS A 107 0.17 -9.01 -18.53
C LYS A 107 -0.24 -7.77 -19.31
N ASN A 108 0.74 -6.97 -19.73
CA ASN A 108 0.53 -5.79 -20.57
C ASN A 108 0.90 -6.05 -22.04
N ILE A 109 2.02 -6.74 -22.28
CA ILE A 109 2.50 -7.06 -23.64
C ILE A 109 3.12 -8.47 -23.70
N ASP A 110 3.18 -9.00 -24.93
CA ASP A 110 4.10 -10.10 -25.30
C ASP A 110 5.51 -9.51 -25.48
N LEU A 111 6.51 -10.15 -24.91
CA LEU A 111 7.91 -9.71 -25.02
C LEU A 111 8.83 -10.92 -25.15
N GLN A 112 9.58 -11.02 -26.27
CA GLN A 112 10.64 -12.02 -26.46
C GLN A 112 10.20 -13.46 -26.08
N GLY A 113 9.00 -13.85 -26.49
CA GLY A 113 8.44 -15.20 -26.24
C GLY A 113 7.81 -15.42 -24.87
N GLY A 114 7.79 -14.41 -24.02
CA GLY A 114 7.14 -14.42 -22.71
C GLY A 114 6.19 -13.25 -22.52
N ASP A 115 5.81 -13.01 -21.27
CA ASP A 115 4.90 -11.97 -20.83
C ASP A 115 5.63 -10.89 -20.02
N TYR A 116 5.25 -9.63 -20.23
CA TYR A 116 5.75 -8.50 -19.44
C TYR A 116 4.58 -7.70 -18.89
N GLY A 117 4.70 -7.27 -17.62
CA GLY A 117 3.62 -6.51 -17.00
C GLY A 117 3.88 -6.06 -15.58
N ASN A 118 2.76 -5.89 -14.86
CA ASN A 118 2.76 -5.53 -13.45
C ASN A 118 2.42 -6.74 -12.59
N ALA A 119 2.90 -6.75 -11.35
CA ALA A 119 2.58 -7.83 -10.42
C ALA A 119 2.27 -7.29 -9.02
N LEU A 120 1.60 -8.12 -8.24
CA LEU A 120 1.38 -7.93 -6.82
C LEU A 120 1.94 -9.13 -6.07
N LEU A 121 2.70 -8.89 -5.00
CA LEU A 121 2.97 -9.87 -3.96
C LEU A 121 2.24 -9.46 -2.68
N THR A 122 1.65 -10.42 -1.96
CA THR A 122 0.91 -10.10 -0.73
C THR A 122 0.82 -11.28 0.23
N ARG A 123 0.77 -10.99 1.55
CA ARG A 123 0.43 -11.99 2.56
C ARG A 123 -1.07 -12.17 2.76
N PHE A 124 -1.89 -11.26 2.24
CA PHE A 124 -3.34 -11.31 2.39
C PHE A 124 -3.98 -12.20 1.34
N PRO A 125 -5.10 -12.89 1.64
CA PRO A 125 -5.84 -13.64 0.63
C PRO A 125 -6.27 -12.74 -0.53
N ILE A 126 -6.03 -13.19 -1.76
CA ILE A 126 -6.51 -12.56 -2.99
C ILE A 126 -7.92 -13.06 -3.26
N VAL A 127 -8.91 -12.17 -3.16
CA VAL A 127 -10.33 -12.47 -3.38
C VAL A 127 -10.67 -12.48 -4.88
N SER A 128 -10.10 -11.53 -5.60
CA SER A 128 -10.23 -11.44 -7.06
C SER A 128 -9.04 -10.69 -7.66
N GLU A 129 -8.77 -11.00 -8.93
CA GLU A 129 -7.76 -10.31 -9.72
C GLU A 129 -8.22 -10.14 -11.17
N GLY A 130 -7.65 -9.14 -11.84
CA GLY A 130 -7.86 -8.89 -13.25
C GLY A 130 -6.92 -7.81 -13.75
N ASN A 131 -6.54 -7.85 -15.02
CA ASN A 131 -5.73 -6.82 -15.64
C ASN A 131 -6.56 -6.01 -16.64
N ARG A 132 -6.57 -4.69 -16.48
CA ARG A 132 -7.21 -3.78 -17.43
C ARG A 132 -6.15 -3.04 -18.22
N LEU A 133 -6.09 -3.31 -19.51
CA LEU A 133 -5.22 -2.57 -20.42
C LEU A 133 -5.70 -1.13 -20.54
N LEU A 134 -4.76 -0.21 -20.46
CA LEU A 134 -4.99 1.23 -20.58
C LEU A 134 -5.02 1.61 -22.07
N GLU A 135 -5.75 2.66 -22.39
CA GLU A 135 -5.85 3.18 -23.74
C GLU A 135 -4.49 3.71 -24.21
N PRO A 136 -3.87 3.13 -25.25
CA PRO A 136 -2.60 3.61 -25.76
C PRO A 136 -2.82 4.89 -26.57
N ILE A 137 -2.03 5.93 -26.31
CA ILE A 137 -2.07 7.20 -27.01
C ILE A 137 -0.73 7.49 -27.66
N GLY A 138 -0.75 7.86 -28.95
CA GLY A 138 0.43 8.29 -29.67
C GLY A 138 1.48 7.19 -29.86
N GLY A 139 1.09 5.93 -30.00
CA GLY A 139 1.98 4.80 -30.27
C GLY A 139 2.92 4.43 -29.11
N GLY A 140 2.51 4.72 -27.86
CA GLY A 140 3.23 4.28 -26.67
C GLY A 140 3.11 2.77 -26.44
N GLU A 141 3.96 2.26 -25.56
CA GLU A 141 3.87 0.88 -25.11
C GLU A 141 2.52 0.63 -24.44
N GLN A 142 1.93 -0.54 -24.67
CA GLN A 142 0.70 -0.92 -24.00
C GLN A 142 0.93 -1.02 -22.50
N ARG A 143 0.24 -0.17 -21.75
CA ARG A 143 0.24 -0.17 -20.29
C ARG A 143 -1.04 -0.79 -19.75
N GLY A 144 -1.05 -1.16 -18.48
CA GLY A 144 -2.20 -1.75 -17.81
C GLY A 144 -2.21 -1.46 -16.33
N VAL A 145 -3.35 -1.75 -15.71
CA VAL A 145 -3.56 -1.72 -14.27
C VAL A 145 -3.97 -3.12 -13.81
N LEU A 146 -3.11 -3.75 -13.04
CA LEU A 146 -3.47 -4.95 -12.30
C LEU A 146 -4.38 -4.55 -11.14
N GLN A 147 -5.61 -5.03 -11.17
CA GLN A 147 -6.62 -4.83 -10.14
C GLN A 147 -6.70 -6.08 -9.29
N THR A 148 -6.46 -5.97 -8.00
CA THR A 148 -6.64 -7.06 -7.04
C THR A 148 -7.53 -6.60 -5.91
N VAL A 149 -8.36 -7.50 -5.40
CA VAL A 149 -9.12 -7.29 -4.16
C VAL A 149 -8.54 -8.21 -3.10
N LEU A 150 -8.07 -7.63 -2.02
CA LEU A 150 -7.46 -8.35 -0.91
C LEU A 150 -8.44 -8.43 0.27
N ASP A 151 -8.49 -9.57 0.96
CA ASP A 151 -9.16 -9.66 2.26
C ASP A 151 -8.17 -9.28 3.36
N MET A 152 -8.27 -8.07 3.84
CA MET A 152 -7.49 -7.57 4.97
C MET A 152 -8.30 -7.70 6.27
N HIS A 153 -8.27 -8.90 6.86
CA HIS A 153 -8.96 -9.21 8.13
C HIS A 153 -10.48 -8.95 8.07
N GLY A 154 -11.13 -9.39 7.00
CA GLY A 154 -12.56 -9.23 6.78
C GLY A 154 -12.96 -7.91 6.13
N THR A 155 -11.99 -7.06 5.78
CA THR A 155 -12.22 -5.85 4.99
C THR A 155 -11.63 -6.05 3.59
N HIS A 156 -12.46 -5.94 2.57
CA HIS A 156 -12.01 -5.98 1.19
C HIS A 156 -11.36 -4.64 0.80
N VAL A 157 -10.13 -4.70 0.32
CA VAL A 157 -9.34 -3.54 -0.11
C VAL A 157 -8.97 -3.72 -1.58
N LEU A 158 -9.32 -2.73 -2.41
CA LEU A 158 -8.87 -2.69 -3.80
C LEU A 158 -7.40 -2.27 -3.85
N VAL A 159 -6.58 -3.01 -4.58
CA VAL A 159 -5.19 -2.62 -4.89
C VAL A 159 -5.03 -2.50 -6.40
N LEU A 160 -4.60 -1.32 -6.84
CA LEU A 160 -4.32 -1.01 -8.24
C LEU A 160 -2.82 -0.84 -8.43
N THR A 161 -2.19 -1.77 -9.15
CA THR A 161 -0.76 -1.74 -9.46
C THR A 161 -0.56 -1.37 -10.93
N THR A 162 0.26 -0.36 -11.20
CA THR A 162 0.45 0.16 -12.56
C THR A 162 1.90 0.55 -12.86
N HIS A 163 2.20 0.70 -14.16
CA HIS A 163 3.39 1.34 -14.70
C HIS A 163 2.93 2.22 -15.87
N PHE A 164 3.00 3.55 -15.71
CA PHE A 164 2.56 4.49 -16.74
C PHE A 164 3.60 4.66 -17.85
N ASP A 165 3.22 5.36 -18.91
CA ASP A 165 4.06 5.62 -20.06
C ASP A 165 5.30 6.45 -19.68
N HIS A 166 6.48 5.95 -20.06
CA HIS A 166 7.78 6.53 -19.71
C HIS A 166 8.23 7.68 -20.64
N ARG A 167 7.54 7.89 -21.77
CA ARG A 167 7.94 8.93 -22.73
C ARG A 167 7.86 10.31 -22.10
N ARG A 168 8.83 11.18 -22.47
CA ARG A 168 8.98 12.51 -21.87
C ARG A 168 7.71 13.35 -21.92
N ASP A 169 7.10 13.46 -23.10
CA ASP A 169 5.93 14.30 -23.38
C ASP A 169 4.69 13.41 -23.60
N SER A 170 4.33 12.62 -22.59
CA SER A 170 3.28 11.64 -22.70
C SER A 170 1.88 12.22 -22.46
N ALA A 171 1.09 12.29 -23.51
CA ALA A 171 -0.36 12.53 -23.39
C ALA A 171 -1.10 11.32 -22.79
N GLN A 172 -0.45 10.16 -22.76
CA GLN A 172 -1.05 8.93 -22.23
C GLN A 172 -1.17 8.95 -20.72
N ARG A 173 -0.22 9.55 -19.96
CA ARG A 173 -0.26 9.56 -18.48
C ARG A 173 -1.51 10.21 -17.90
N PRO A 174 -1.93 11.42 -18.30
CA PRO A 174 -3.20 11.99 -17.83
C PRO A 174 -4.40 11.10 -18.14
N ARG A 175 -4.47 10.52 -19.35
CA ARG A 175 -5.55 9.60 -19.74
C ARG A 175 -5.55 8.32 -18.91
N SER A 176 -4.36 7.77 -18.66
CA SER A 176 -4.19 6.60 -17.77
C SER A 176 -4.67 6.88 -16.34
N ALA A 177 -4.38 8.07 -15.83
CA ALA A 177 -4.84 8.52 -14.52
C ALA A 177 -6.37 8.66 -14.46
N GLU A 178 -7.01 9.19 -15.51
CA GLU A 178 -8.48 9.24 -15.62
C GLU A 178 -9.09 7.83 -15.58
N GLN A 179 -8.54 6.89 -16.37
CA GLN A 179 -9.02 5.51 -16.39
C GLN A 179 -8.84 4.84 -15.02
N MET A 180 -7.73 5.11 -14.33
CA MET A 180 -7.48 4.56 -12.99
C MET A 180 -8.42 5.20 -11.94
N ARG A 181 -8.69 6.50 -12.00
CA ARG A 181 -9.73 7.18 -11.21
C ARG A 181 -11.09 6.52 -11.40
N ASP A 182 -11.46 6.20 -12.64
CA ASP A 182 -12.74 5.58 -12.96
C ASP A 182 -12.84 4.15 -12.38
N MET A 183 -11.73 3.39 -12.30
CA MET A 183 -11.68 2.11 -11.59
C MET A 183 -11.96 2.28 -10.10
N VAL A 184 -11.37 3.33 -9.48
CA VAL A 184 -11.63 3.66 -8.08
C VAL A 184 -13.10 4.06 -7.85
N ALA A 185 -13.70 4.80 -8.78
CA ALA A 185 -15.12 5.16 -8.71
C ALA A 185 -16.04 3.93 -8.85
N GLN A 186 -15.70 2.98 -9.73
CA GLN A 186 -16.43 1.71 -9.89
C GLN A 186 -16.34 0.83 -8.64
N TRP A 187 -15.26 0.90 -7.90
CA TRP A 187 -15.11 0.20 -6.61
C TRP A 187 -16.06 0.73 -5.52
N GLY A 188 -16.58 1.96 -5.66
CA GLY A 188 -17.47 2.60 -4.69
C GLY A 188 -16.71 3.20 -3.52
N GLU A 189 -17.28 3.18 -2.31
CA GLU A 189 -16.71 3.85 -1.12
C GLU A 189 -15.68 3.01 -0.34
N GLY A 190 -15.38 1.81 -0.79
CA GLY A 190 -14.43 0.91 -0.11
C GLY A 190 -12.99 1.44 -0.08
N PRO A 191 -12.15 0.95 0.85
CA PRO A 191 -10.75 1.32 0.90
C PRO A 191 -10.00 0.86 -0.37
N ALA A 192 -9.01 1.66 -0.77
CA ALA A 192 -8.20 1.39 -1.95
C ALA A 192 -6.75 1.84 -1.77
N VAL A 193 -5.83 1.12 -2.41
CA VAL A 193 -4.41 1.42 -2.55
C VAL A 193 -4.09 1.54 -4.04
N LEU A 194 -3.55 2.67 -4.46
CA LEU A 194 -3.05 2.88 -5.82
C LEU A 194 -1.53 3.00 -5.71
N LEU A 195 -0.80 2.18 -6.44
CA LEU A 195 0.66 2.18 -6.35
C LEU A 195 1.32 1.82 -7.68
N GLY A 196 2.53 2.26 -7.86
CA GLY A 196 3.29 1.96 -9.07
C GLY A 196 4.35 3.00 -9.41
N ASP A 197 4.98 2.77 -10.57
CA ASP A 197 5.77 3.75 -11.29
C ASP A 197 4.84 4.54 -12.22
N PHE A 198 4.55 5.78 -11.86
CA PHE A 198 3.68 6.65 -12.66
C PHE A 198 4.44 7.42 -13.74
N ASN A 199 5.78 7.30 -13.77
CA ASN A 199 6.64 8.03 -14.71
C ASN A 199 6.38 9.55 -14.76
N ASP A 200 5.75 10.07 -13.71
CA ASP A 200 5.38 11.46 -13.57
C ASP A 200 5.74 11.99 -12.18
N VAL A 201 5.75 13.30 -12.02
CA VAL A 201 6.11 13.94 -10.76
C VAL A 201 4.86 14.49 -10.06
N PRO A 202 4.90 14.72 -8.73
CA PRO A 202 3.91 15.55 -8.06
C PRO A 202 3.77 16.89 -8.79
N ASP A 203 2.57 17.44 -8.83
CA ASP A 203 2.15 18.64 -9.58
C ASP A 203 1.83 18.37 -11.07
N SER A 204 1.96 17.14 -11.56
CA SER A 204 1.51 16.79 -12.90
C SER A 204 -0.01 16.65 -13.01
N PRO A 205 -0.60 16.75 -14.22
CA PRO A 205 -2.02 16.48 -14.42
C PRO A 205 -2.47 15.08 -13.99
N ALA A 206 -1.61 14.07 -14.19
CA ALA A 206 -1.89 12.70 -13.75
C ALA A 206 -1.95 12.61 -12.21
N TYR A 207 -0.99 13.23 -11.52
CA TYR A 207 -0.98 13.30 -10.06
C TYR A 207 -2.22 14.02 -9.52
N ALA A 208 -2.56 15.19 -10.07
CA ALA A 208 -3.77 15.93 -9.66
C ALA A 208 -5.05 15.11 -9.83
N THR A 209 -5.17 14.34 -10.92
CA THR A 209 -6.32 13.46 -11.17
C THR A 209 -6.46 12.39 -10.10
N LEU A 210 -5.35 11.73 -9.74
CA LEU A 210 -5.36 10.62 -8.78
C LEU A 210 -5.51 11.10 -7.33
N THR A 211 -4.94 12.27 -6.99
CA THR A 211 -5.07 12.83 -5.63
C THR A 211 -6.47 13.38 -5.31
N ASN A 212 -7.34 13.53 -6.30
CA ASN A 212 -8.76 13.81 -6.10
C ASN A 212 -9.55 12.59 -5.53
N VAL A 213 -9.03 11.37 -5.66
CA VAL A 213 -9.73 10.13 -5.24
C VAL A 213 -8.99 9.31 -4.20
N ALA A 214 -7.71 9.60 -3.96
CA ALA A 214 -6.88 8.94 -2.96
C ALA A 214 -5.79 9.92 -2.47
N THR A 215 -5.38 9.80 -1.22
CA THR A 215 -4.38 10.69 -0.61
C THR A 215 -2.97 10.16 -0.86
N ASP A 216 -2.06 11.01 -1.30
CA ASP A 216 -0.64 10.66 -1.42
C ASP A 216 -0.05 10.40 -0.03
N ALA A 217 0.34 9.15 0.20
CA ALA A 217 0.88 8.71 1.49
C ALA A 217 2.19 9.42 1.84
N TRP A 218 3.07 9.65 0.84
CA TRP A 218 4.34 10.33 1.07
C TRP A 218 4.16 11.80 1.49
N ALA A 219 3.16 12.49 0.94
CA ALA A 219 2.86 13.86 1.31
C ALA A 219 2.45 13.99 2.79
N LEU A 220 1.95 12.90 3.41
CA LEU A 220 1.57 12.89 4.82
C LEU A 220 2.72 12.54 5.77
N VAL A 221 3.59 11.60 5.38
CA VAL A 221 4.56 10.98 6.29
C VAL A 221 6.01 11.04 5.80
N GLY A 222 6.26 11.52 4.60
CA GLY A 222 7.59 11.66 4.03
C GLY A 222 8.44 12.66 4.83
N LYS A 223 9.69 12.26 5.10
CA LYS A 223 10.67 13.06 5.85
C LYS A 223 11.58 13.89 4.94
N ASP A 224 11.49 13.64 3.64
CA ASP A 224 12.25 14.30 2.58
C ASP A 224 11.44 14.36 1.28
N GLN A 225 12.09 14.57 0.14
CA GLN A 225 11.44 14.65 -1.17
C GLN A 225 10.92 13.31 -1.71
N GLY A 226 11.32 12.17 -1.11
CA GLY A 226 10.91 10.84 -1.54
C GLY A 226 11.40 10.47 -2.94
N TYR A 227 12.54 10.98 -3.36
CA TYR A 227 13.06 10.72 -4.70
C TYR A 227 13.47 9.26 -4.88
N THR A 228 13.07 8.67 -6.00
CA THR A 228 13.27 7.25 -6.31
C THR A 228 14.23 7.01 -7.48
N ILE A 229 14.47 8.03 -8.31
CA ILE A 229 15.31 7.91 -9.53
C ILE A 229 16.14 9.18 -9.79
N PRO A 230 17.34 9.06 -10.41
CA PRO A 230 18.17 7.85 -10.57
C PRO A 230 18.72 7.38 -9.22
N VAL A 231 19.07 6.10 -9.11
CA VAL A 231 19.47 5.48 -7.83
C VAL A 231 20.69 6.13 -7.20
N GLU A 232 21.72 6.49 -8.00
CA GLU A 232 22.98 7.07 -7.51
C GLU A 232 22.77 8.46 -6.92
N THR A 233 21.95 9.30 -7.57
CA THR A 233 21.66 10.68 -7.16
C THR A 233 20.18 11.01 -7.35
N PRO A 234 19.31 10.52 -6.45
CA PRO A 234 17.87 10.67 -6.63
C PRO A 234 17.44 12.13 -6.65
N ARG A 235 16.59 12.47 -7.65
CA ARG A 235 16.11 13.83 -7.87
C ARG A 235 14.68 13.92 -8.41
N ARG A 236 14.02 12.76 -8.63
CA ARG A 236 12.62 12.67 -9.06
C ARG A 236 11.89 11.63 -8.23
N ARG A 237 10.65 11.95 -7.83
CA ARG A 237 9.71 11.04 -7.20
C ARG A 237 8.65 10.66 -8.23
N ILE A 238 8.76 9.49 -8.81
CA ILE A 238 7.86 8.99 -9.85
C ILE A 238 7.13 7.71 -9.43
N ASP A 239 7.57 7.10 -8.35
CA ASP A 239 6.94 5.95 -7.72
C ASP A 239 6.07 6.44 -6.55
N TRP A 240 4.76 6.17 -6.61
CA TRP A 240 3.80 6.69 -5.64
C TRP A 240 2.99 5.57 -5.00
N ILE A 241 2.54 5.86 -3.76
CA ILE A 241 1.53 5.10 -3.03
C ILE A 241 0.45 6.09 -2.60
N LEU A 242 -0.76 5.91 -3.13
CA LEU A 242 -1.91 6.72 -2.75
C LEU A 242 -2.94 5.84 -2.03
N LEU A 243 -3.55 6.36 -0.99
CA LEU A 243 -4.41 5.62 -0.07
C LEU A 243 -5.80 6.26 0.01
N ARG A 244 -6.83 5.43 -0.02
CA ARG A 244 -8.20 5.80 0.32
C ARG A 244 -8.73 4.84 1.38
N GLY A 245 -9.27 5.39 2.47
CA GLY A 245 -9.77 4.59 3.60
C GLY A 245 -8.67 3.92 4.44
N LEU A 246 -7.40 4.23 4.18
CA LEU A 246 -6.25 3.91 5.02
C LEU A 246 -5.52 5.20 5.39
N THR A 247 -4.87 5.22 6.54
CA THR A 247 -4.09 6.37 7.02
C THR A 247 -2.61 6.01 7.08
N ALA A 248 -1.77 6.72 6.34
CA ALA A 248 -0.32 6.57 6.42
C ALA A 248 0.19 7.05 7.77
N VAL A 249 1.13 6.31 8.37
CA VAL A 249 1.72 6.61 9.68
C VAL A 249 3.25 6.70 9.65
N ASP A 250 3.90 6.09 8.65
CA ASP A 250 5.35 6.19 8.41
C ASP A 250 5.66 5.92 6.94
N GLY A 251 6.80 6.40 6.45
CA GLY A 251 7.25 6.19 5.09
C GLY A 251 8.77 6.26 4.97
N GLN A 252 9.32 5.45 4.06
CA GLN A 252 10.76 5.45 3.74
C GLN A 252 11.00 5.09 2.27
N VAL A 253 12.06 5.65 1.68
CA VAL A 253 12.67 5.19 0.45
C VAL A 253 13.88 4.34 0.82
N ILE A 254 13.92 3.09 0.32
CA ILE A 254 14.99 2.13 0.68
C ILE A 254 16.12 2.27 -0.34
N ARG A 255 17.35 2.42 0.15
CA ARG A 255 18.54 2.40 -0.71
C ARG A 255 18.89 0.97 -1.11
N THR A 256 19.00 0.74 -2.41
CA THR A 256 19.39 -0.54 -3.00
C THR A 256 20.04 -0.30 -4.36
N ASP A 257 20.86 -1.23 -4.81
CA ASP A 257 21.40 -1.33 -6.17
C ASP A 257 20.71 -2.45 -6.98
N GLY A 258 19.64 -3.03 -6.41
CA GLY A 258 18.91 -4.14 -7.02
C GLY A 258 18.02 -3.76 -8.20
N SER A 259 17.87 -2.47 -8.50
CA SER A 259 17.12 -1.92 -9.63
C SER A 259 17.64 -0.51 -9.94
N ASP A 260 17.23 0.08 -11.05
CA ASP A 260 17.43 1.50 -11.40
C ASP A 260 16.41 2.44 -10.70
N HIS A 261 15.47 1.85 -9.93
CA HIS A 261 14.55 2.55 -9.03
C HIS A 261 14.80 2.20 -7.57
N LEU A 262 14.51 3.14 -6.67
CA LEU A 262 14.47 2.91 -5.22
C LEU A 262 13.03 2.60 -4.80
N PRO A 263 12.79 1.49 -4.05
CA PRO A 263 11.46 1.16 -3.56
C PRO A 263 10.98 2.14 -2.51
N VAL A 264 9.68 2.45 -2.57
CA VAL A 264 8.97 3.24 -1.58
C VAL A 264 8.17 2.31 -0.68
N VAL A 265 8.29 2.48 0.63
CA VAL A 265 7.51 1.74 1.63
C VAL A 265 6.74 2.71 2.50
N VAL A 266 5.47 2.43 2.69
CA VAL A 266 4.58 3.17 3.59
C VAL A 266 3.98 2.20 4.60
N THR A 267 4.00 2.56 5.87
CA THR A 267 3.19 1.90 6.90
C THR A 267 1.87 2.66 7.00
N ALA A 268 0.76 1.93 6.87
CA ALA A 268 -0.57 2.51 6.99
C ALA A 268 -1.44 1.71 7.98
N THR A 269 -2.47 2.34 8.50
CA THR A 269 -3.50 1.69 9.30
C THR A 269 -4.82 1.71 8.54
N LEU A 270 -5.51 0.57 8.52
CA LEU A 270 -6.88 0.51 8.04
C LEU A 270 -7.78 1.07 9.14
N GLY A 271 -8.63 2.05 8.80
CA GLY A 271 -9.57 2.64 9.77
C GLY A 271 -10.46 1.55 10.37
N ALA A 272 -10.71 1.62 11.68
CA ALA A 272 -11.76 0.80 12.29
C ALA A 272 -13.11 1.21 11.69
N LYS A 273 -13.93 0.19 11.30
CA LYS A 273 -15.32 0.41 10.87
C LYS A 273 -16.16 0.90 12.02
#